data_16673b7da9fddc59eba3d13f9dea1f26
#
_entry.id   16673b7da9fddc59eba3d13f9dea1f26
#
_cell.length_a   1.000
_cell.length_b   1.000
_cell.length_c   1.000
_cell.angle_alpha   90.00
_cell.angle_beta   90.00
_cell.angle_gamma   90.00
#
_symmetry.space_group_name_H-M   'P 1'
#
loop_
_entity.id
_entity.type
_entity.pdbx_description
1 polymer ?
#
loop_
_entity_poly.entity_id
_entity_poly.type
_entity_poly.pdbx_seq_one_letter_code
_entity_poly.pdbx_strand_id
1 'polypeptide(L)'
;ATTGTNVSIVFMDKNNKGNVVLIDASNLGETIKEGKNQKTVLTPKEEQQIIDTFNNKVALEDFSVVVSYDEIKQKNYSLSAGQYFDVKIEYVDITAEDFTAKMKGFETNLNKLFAENRTLETEIQNNLKGLRYE
;
A
#
# COMPACT_ATOMS: atom_id res chain seq x y z
N ALA A 1 7.11 -20.88 5.09
CA ALA A 1 5.81 -20.40 5.58
C ALA A 1 5.26 -19.41 4.55
N THR A 2 4.09 -19.65 4.02
CA THR A 2 3.36 -18.72 3.16
C THR A 2 2.62 -17.75 4.07
N THR A 3 2.98 -16.47 4.03
CA THR A 3 2.22 -15.42 4.71
C THR A 3 1.45 -14.63 3.66
N GLY A 4 0.21 -14.24 3.93
CA GLY A 4 -0.56 -13.31 3.10
C GLY A 4 -0.24 -11.84 3.41
N THR A 5 0.79 -11.58 4.21
CA THR A 5 1.21 -10.25 4.66
C THR A 5 2.62 -9.96 4.20
N ASN A 6 2.95 -8.68 4.02
CA ASN A 6 4.29 -8.24 3.71
C ASN A 6 5.27 -8.62 4.83
N VAL A 7 6.47 -9.03 4.44
CA VAL A 7 7.56 -9.41 5.34
C VAL A 7 8.62 -8.30 5.30
N SER A 8 9.10 -7.90 6.48
CA SER A 8 10.20 -6.94 6.60
C SER A 8 11.46 -7.66 7.06
N ILE A 9 12.61 -7.29 6.49
CA ILE A 9 13.93 -7.77 6.90
C ILE A 9 14.69 -6.59 7.51
N VAL A 10 15.17 -6.75 8.73
CA VAL A 10 15.94 -5.73 9.44
C VAL A 10 17.38 -6.21 9.60
N PHE A 11 18.33 -5.44 9.11
CA PHE A 11 19.76 -5.64 9.33
C PHE A 11 20.24 -4.70 10.44
N MET A 12 20.87 -5.27 11.46
CA MET A 12 21.41 -4.51 12.58
C MET A 12 22.93 -4.66 12.63
N ASP A 13 23.63 -3.54 12.48
CA ASP A 13 25.08 -3.47 12.63
C ASP A 13 25.46 -2.48 13.73
N LYS A 14 26.06 -2.97 14.81
CA LYS A 14 26.53 -2.17 15.93
C LYS A 14 27.61 -1.14 15.53
N ASN A 15 28.33 -1.40 14.47
CA ASN A 15 29.41 -0.54 13.98
C ASN A 15 28.92 0.53 13.01
N ASN A 16 27.70 0.42 12.50
CA ASN A 16 27.14 1.44 11.61
C ASN A 16 26.85 2.73 12.40
N LYS A 17 27.61 3.76 12.12
CA LYS A 17 27.43 5.12 12.68
C LYS A 17 26.85 6.09 11.64
N GLY A 18 26.63 5.61 10.44
CA GLY A 18 26.13 6.40 9.32
C GLY A 18 24.62 6.30 9.15
N ASN A 19 24.15 6.80 8.02
CA ASN A 19 22.74 6.77 7.65
C ASN A 19 22.21 5.35 7.45
N VAL A 20 20.91 5.23 7.62
CA VAL A 20 20.15 4.00 7.43
C VAL A 20 19.53 3.99 6.04
N VAL A 21 19.61 2.86 5.37
CA VAL A 21 18.93 2.65 4.08
C VAL A 21 17.61 1.94 4.34
N LEU A 22 16.52 2.51 3.89
CA LEU A 22 15.19 1.90 3.94
C LEU A 22 14.76 1.63 2.50
N ILE A 23 14.37 0.39 2.21
CA ILE A 23 13.97 -0.08 0.87
C ILE A 23 12.53 -0.58 0.94
N ASP A 24 11.70 -0.12 0.03
CA ASP A 24 10.37 -0.67 -0.21
C ASP A 24 10.38 -1.56 -1.45
N ALA A 25 10.44 -2.87 -1.22
CA ALA A 25 10.43 -3.88 -2.27
C ALA A 25 9.03 -4.48 -2.50
N SER A 26 7.98 -3.85 -1.97
CA SER A 26 6.60 -4.38 -2.02
C SER A 26 6.05 -4.51 -3.45
N ASN A 27 6.57 -3.74 -4.38
CA ASN A 27 6.17 -3.74 -5.79
C ASN A 27 7.05 -4.65 -6.66
N LEU A 28 8.02 -5.36 -6.08
CA LEU A 28 8.90 -6.28 -6.79
C LEU A 28 8.36 -7.71 -6.74
N GLY A 29 8.83 -8.51 -7.68
CA GLY A 29 8.57 -9.93 -7.78
C GLY A 29 7.35 -10.29 -8.60
N GLU A 30 7.39 -11.49 -9.13
CA GLU A 30 6.32 -12.09 -9.90
C GLU A 30 5.56 -13.12 -9.06
N THR A 31 4.23 -13.09 -9.16
CA THR A 31 3.40 -14.08 -8.48
C THR A 31 3.30 -15.34 -9.32
N ILE A 32 3.89 -16.42 -8.82
CA ILE A 32 3.82 -17.73 -9.43
C ILE A 32 2.86 -18.65 -8.68
N LYS A 33 2.22 -19.58 -9.41
CA LYS A 33 1.39 -20.65 -8.82
C LYS A 33 2.23 -21.88 -8.59
N GLU A 34 2.26 -22.35 -7.35
CA GLU A 34 2.89 -23.61 -6.97
C GLU A 34 1.79 -24.54 -6.40
N GLY A 35 1.19 -25.35 -7.26
CA GLY A 35 0.04 -26.18 -6.92
C GLY A 35 -1.20 -25.33 -6.59
N LYS A 36 -1.70 -25.43 -5.35
CA LYS A 36 -2.86 -24.65 -4.87
C LYS A 36 -2.44 -23.29 -4.24
N ASN A 37 -1.16 -23.05 -4.06
CA ASN A 37 -0.63 -21.85 -3.40
C ASN A 37 -0.11 -20.84 -4.42
N GLN A 38 -0.19 -19.56 -4.07
CA GLN A 38 0.49 -18.48 -4.77
C GLN A 38 1.73 -18.06 -3.98
N LYS A 39 2.82 -17.76 -4.70
CA LYS A 39 4.09 -17.36 -4.13
C LYS A 39 4.66 -16.21 -4.96
N THR A 40 5.09 -15.14 -4.31
CA THR A 40 5.85 -14.08 -4.98
C THR A 40 7.35 -14.41 -4.93
N VAL A 41 7.99 -14.36 -6.08
CA VAL A 41 9.42 -14.68 -6.24
C VAL A 41 10.10 -13.51 -6.94
N LEU A 42 11.19 -13.03 -6.35
CA LEU A 42 12.03 -12.01 -6.97
C LEU A 42 12.80 -12.60 -8.15
N THR A 43 12.96 -11.80 -9.19
CA THR A 43 13.86 -12.14 -10.29
C THR A 43 15.31 -11.86 -9.87
N PRO A 44 16.32 -12.52 -10.47
CA PRO A 44 17.74 -12.24 -10.18
C PRO A 44 18.13 -10.77 -10.39
N LYS A 45 17.45 -10.08 -11.30
CA LYS A 45 17.68 -8.65 -11.55
C LYS A 45 17.15 -7.78 -10.40
N GLU A 46 16.00 -8.10 -9.86
CA GLU A 46 15.41 -7.41 -8.72
C GLU A 46 16.20 -7.67 -7.43
N GLU A 47 16.67 -8.91 -7.24
CA GLU A 47 17.58 -9.24 -6.13
C GLU A 47 18.86 -8.41 -6.21
N GLN A 48 19.47 -8.33 -7.38
CA GLN A 48 20.67 -7.54 -7.59
C GLN A 48 20.42 -6.04 -7.36
N GLN A 49 19.27 -5.52 -7.79
CA GLN A 49 18.89 -4.13 -7.55
C GLN A 49 18.80 -3.82 -6.05
N ILE A 50 18.19 -4.71 -5.25
CA ILE A 50 18.12 -4.55 -3.79
C ILE A 50 19.52 -4.54 -3.18
N ILE A 51 20.37 -5.50 -3.57
CA ILE A 51 21.75 -5.64 -3.09
C ILE A 51 22.58 -4.38 -3.40
N ASP A 52 22.52 -3.91 -4.63
CA ASP A 52 23.28 -2.74 -5.08
C ASP A 52 22.81 -1.47 -4.38
N THR A 53 21.50 -1.29 -4.24
CA THR A 53 20.90 -0.15 -3.54
C THR A 53 21.31 -0.13 -2.08
N PHE A 54 21.27 -1.27 -1.40
CA PHE A 54 21.67 -1.41 -0.01
C PHE A 54 23.16 -1.12 0.20
N ASN A 55 24.01 -1.75 -0.58
CA ASN A 55 25.48 -1.65 -0.45
C ASN A 55 26.00 -0.25 -0.79
N ASN A 56 25.44 0.36 -1.83
CA ASN A 56 25.88 1.67 -2.30
C ASN A 56 25.15 2.83 -1.60
N LYS A 57 24.17 2.54 -0.73
CA LYS A 57 23.36 3.53 -0.01
C LYS A 57 22.77 4.57 -0.96
N VAL A 58 22.07 4.09 -2.00
CA VAL A 58 21.46 4.94 -3.03
C VAL A 58 20.02 5.23 -2.66
N ALA A 59 19.61 6.51 -2.76
CA ALA A 59 18.20 6.89 -2.73
C ALA A 59 17.64 6.84 -4.15
N LEU A 60 16.57 6.04 -4.34
CA LEU A 60 15.84 5.89 -5.59
C LEU A 60 14.37 6.20 -5.34
N GLU A 61 13.78 6.96 -6.25
CA GLU A 61 12.40 7.39 -6.17
C GLU A 61 11.44 6.21 -6.00
N ASP A 62 10.49 6.32 -5.08
CA ASP A 62 9.48 5.30 -4.74
C ASP A 62 10.03 3.88 -4.42
N PHE A 63 11.35 3.76 -4.20
CA PHE A 63 11.99 2.49 -3.92
C PHE A 63 12.88 2.52 -2.68
N SER A 64 13.75 3.51 -2.55
CA SER A 64 14.69 3.58 -1.42
C SER A 64 14.97 4.98 -0.95
N VAL A 65 15.19 5.14 0.35
CA VAL A 65 15.64 6.37 0.97
C VAL A 65 16.83 6.12 1.89
N VAL A 66 17.67 7.15 2.03
CA VAL A 66 18.83 7.13 2.94
C VAL A 66 18.58 8.19 4.00
N VAL A 67 18.32 7.78 5.21
CA VAL A 67 17.86 8.63 6.30
C VAL A 67 18.82 8.63 7.49
N SER A 68 18.89 9.73 8.18
CA SER A 68 19.65 9.84 9.43
C SER A 68 18.89 9.29 10.63
N TYR A 69 19.60 9.02 11.72
CA TYR A 69 18.97 8.63 12.98
C TYR A 69 18.05 9.72 13.55
N ASP A 70 18.36 11.00 13.30
CA ASP A 70 17.55 12.11 13.77
C ASP A 70 16.20 12.17 13.02
N GLU A 71 16.20 11.95 11.71
CA GLU A 71 14.97 11.83 10.91
C GLU A 71 14.11 10.64 11.36
N ILE A 72 14.74 9.49 11.64
CA ILE A 72 14.04 8.31 12.16
C ILE A 72 13.40 8.64 13.52
N LYS A 73 14.12 9.35 14.40
CA LYS A 73 13.60 9.77 15.69
C LYS A 73 12.41 10.73 15.55
N GLN A 74 12.48 11.71 14.64
CA GLN A 74 11.37 12.63 14.36
C GLN A 74 10.10 11.92 13.88
N LYS A 75 10.26 10.79 13.18
CA LYS A 75 9.15 9.96 12.72
C LYS A 75 8.82 8.80 13.68
N ASN A 76 9.01 9.03 15.00
CA ASN A 76 8.71 8.07 16.05
C ASN A 76 9.37 6.69 15.86
N TYR A 77 10.61 6.69 15.38
CA TYR A 77 11.39 5.47 15.10
C TYR A 77 10.76 4.53 14.06
N SER A 78 9.93 5.06 13.18
CA SER A 78 9.39 4.26 12.07
C SER A 78 10.50 3.82 11.12
N LEU A 79 10.49 2.56 10.71
CA LEU A 79 11.40 1.99 9.70
C LEU A 79 10.67 1.69 8.39
N SER A 80 9.46 2.21 8.19
CA SER A 80 8.71 2.07 6.94
C SER A 80 9.22 3.07 5.91
N ALA A 81 9.82 2.59 4.82
CA ALA A 81 10.38 3.43 3.76
C ALA A 81 9.36 4.43 3.19
N GLY A 82 8.12 4.00 3.00
CA GLY A 82 7.04 4.84 2.46
C GLY A 82 6.72 6.10 3.27
N GLN A 83 7.11 6.16 4.54
CA GLN A 83 6.96 7.38 5.34
C GLN A 83 8.02 8.46 5.05
N TYR A 84 9.06 8.10 4.31
CA TYR A 84 10.18 8.97 3.98
C TYR A 84 10.22 9.34 2.50
N PHE A 85 9.37 8.74 1.69
CA PHE A 85 9.22 9.15 0.29
C PHE A 85 8.52 10.51 0.22
N ASP A 86 8.92 11.29 -0.76
CA ASP A 86 8.24 12.54 -1.08
C ASP A 86 6.84 12.24 -1.62
N VAL A 87 5.85 12.91 -1.05
CA VAL A 87 4.47 12.80 -1.55
C VAL A 87 4.39 13.60 -2.85
N LYS A 88 4.33 12.92 -3.98
CA LYS A 88 4.00 13.58 -5.24
C LYS A 88 2.53 13.93 -5.24
N ILE A 89 2.24 15.22 -5.16
CA ILE A 89 0.90 15.73 -5.40
C ILE A 89 0.78 15.94 -6.91
N GLU A 90 0.20 14.98 -7.60
CA GLU A 90 -0.23 15.19 -8.98
C GLU A 90 -1.45 16.11 -8.96
N TYR A 91 -1.23 17.36 -9.34
CA TYR A 91 -2.34 18.27 -9.56
C TYR A 91 -3.04 17.86 -10.86
N VAL A 92 -4.23 17.32 -10.74
CA VAL A 92 -5.11 17.12 -11.90
C VAL A 92 -5.65 18.49 -12.29
N ASP A 93 -5.12 19.02 -13.38
CA ASP A 93 -5.59 20.29 -13.94
C ASP A 93 -6.96 20.05 -14.58
N ILE A 94 -8.01 20.32 -13.82
CA ILE A 94 -9.39 20.20 -14.30
C ILE A 94 -10.07 21.57 -14.24
N THR A 95 -10.91 21.86 -15.23
CA THR A 95 -11.71 23.10 -15.23
C THR A 95 -12.72 23.08 -14.09
N ALA A 96 -13.20 24.26 -13.68
CA ALA A 96 -14.24 24.38 -12.65
C ALA A 96 -15.54 23.68 -13.07
N GLU A 97 -15.85 23.72 -14.36
CA GLU A 97 -16.98 23.04 -14.96
C GLU A 97 -16.85 21.52 -14.89
N ASP A 98 -15.67 20.97 -15.24
CA ASP A 98 -15.40 19.53 -15.18
C ASP A 98 -15.39 19.02 -13.74
N PHE A 99 -14.83 19.80 -12.80
CA PHE A 99 -14.90 19.48 -11.39
C PHE A 99 -16.35 19.39 -10.90
N THR A 100 -17.15 20.39 -11.24
CA THR A 100 -18.58 20.43 -10.85
C THR A 100 -19.36 19.26 -11.45
N ALA A 101 -19.10 18.93 -12.73
CA ALA A 101 -19.72 17.80 -13.40
C ALA A 101 -19.35 16.46 -12.73
N LYS A 102 -18.07 16.25 -12.38
CA LYS A 102 -17.60 15.06 -11.65
C LYS A 102 -18.25 14.97 -10.27
N MET A 103 -18.30 16.06 -9.51
CA MET A 103 -18.92 16.10 -8.20
C MET A 103 -20.40 15.74 -8.25
N LYS A 104 -21.14 16.28 -9.22
CA LYS A 104 -22.54 15.93 -9.43
C LYS A 104 -22.74 14.47 -9.81
N GLY A 105 -21.82 13.90 -10.59
CA GLY A 105 -21.80 12.48 -10.92
C GLY A 105 -21.59 11.60 -9.70
N PHE A 106 -20.66 11.95 -8.82
CA PHE A 106 -20.44 11.25 -7.55
C PHE A 106 -21.63 11.34 -6.62
N GLU A 107 -22.23 12.52 -6.47
CA GLU A 107 -23.43 12.71 -5.65
C GLU A 107 -24.60 11.85 -6.15
N THR A 108 -24.82 11.82 -7.46
CA THR A 108 -25.87 11.01 -8.07
C THR A 108 -25.64 9.52 -7.80
N ASN A 109 -24.39 9.05 -7.95
CA ASN A 109 -24.04 7.65 -7.71
C ASN A 109 -24.17 7.27 -6.23
N LEU A 110 -23.74 8.13 -5.31
CA LEU A 110 -23.93 7.93 -3.88
C LEU A 110 -25.39 7.83 -3.49
N ASN A 111 -26.23 8.73 -4.00
CA ASN A 111 -27.66 8.72 -3.73
C ASN A 111 -28.32 7.43 -4.23
N LYS A 112 -27.89 6.91 -5.40
CA LYS A 112 -28.35 5.62 -5.92
C LYS A 112 -27.94 4.47 -4.99
N LEU A 113 -26.68 4.42 -4.57
CA LEU A 113 -26.18 3.39 -3.66
C LEU A 113 -26.90 3.43 -2.30
N PHE A 114 -27.20 4.59 -1.78
CA PHE A 114 -27.99 4.72 -0.55
C PHE A 114 -29.43 4.22 -0.71
N ALA A 115 -30.06 4.44 -1.86
CA ALA A 115 -31.40 3.91 -2.14
C ALA A 115 -31.37 2.37 -2.24
N GLU A 116 -30.39 1.81 -2.95
CA GLU A 116 -30.21 0.36 -3.06
C GLU A 116 -29.94 -0.27 -1.69
N ASN A 117 -29.11 0.36 -0.85
CA ASN A 117 -28.85 -0.11 0.51
C ASN A 117 -30.12 -0.18 1.36
N ARG A 118 -30.98 0.83 1.33
CA ARG A 118 -32.25 0.82 2.08
C ARG A 118 -33.18 -0.30 1.61
N THR A 119 -33.19 -0.58 0.31
CA THR A 119 -33.98 -1.69 -0.24
C THR A 119 -33.47 -3.02 0.28
N LEU A 120 -32.16 -3.25 0.20
CA LEU A 120 -31.51 -4.47 0.69
C LEU A 120 -31.71 -4.66 2.20
N GLU A 121 -31.57 -3.58 2.97
CA GLU A 121 -31.85 -3.61 4.42
C GLU A 121 -33.27 -4.08 4.72
N THR A 122 -34.25 -3.55 3.98
CA THR A 122 -35.65 -3.94 4.12
C THR A 122 -35.88 -5.42 3.76
N GLU A 123 -35.26 -5.89 2.67
CA GLU A 123 -35.34 -7.28 2.25
C GLU A 123 -34.73 -8.24 3.30
N ILE A 124 -33.56 -7.89 3.83
CA ILE A 124 -32.91 -8.67 4.91
C ILE A 124 -33.82 -8.74 6.13
N GLN A 125 -34.39 -7.61 6.57
CA GLN A 125 -35.30 -7.59 7.72
C GLN A 125 -36.55 -8.43 7.50
N ASN A 126 -37.11 -8.40 6.29
CA ASN A 126 -38.26 -9.21 5.95
C ASN A 126 -37.95 -10.72 5.91
N ASN A 127 -36.80 -11.08 5.35
CA ASN A 127 -36.34 -12.45 5.32
C ASN A 127 -36.11 -13.00 6.74
N LEU A 128 -35.49 -12.19 7.62
CA LEU A 128 -35.29 -12.58 9.03
C LEU A 128 -36.61 -12.80 9.78
N LYS A 129 -37.62 -11.96 9.53
CA LYS A 129 -38.94 -12.15 10.14
C LYS A 129 -39.65 -13.43 9.65
N GLY A 130 -39.32 -13.89 8.45
CA GLY A 130 -39.88 -15.13 7.88
C GLY A 130 -39.23 -16.41 8.40
N LEU A 131 -38.08 -16.34 9.06
CA LEU A 131 -37.40 -17.52 9.61
C LEU A 131 -38.16 -18.06 10.81
N ARG A 132 -38.55 -19.35 10.72
CA ARG A 132 -39.15 -20.12 11.83
C ARG A 132 -38.27 -21.32 12.10
N TYR A 133 -38.02 -21.58 13.39
CA TYR A 133 -37.42 -22.85 13.81
C TYR A 133 -38.52 -23.89 13.87
N GLU A 134 -38.39 -24.98 13.06
CA GLU A 134 -39.24 -26.20 13.16
C GLU A 134 -38.65 -27.19 14.14
#